data_95121779e9fdbb78207da0a3dbc16ab7
#
_entry.id   95121779e9fdbb78207da0a3dbc16ab7
#
_cell.length_a   1.000
_cell.length_b   1.000
_cell.length_c   1.000
_cell.angle_alpha   90.00
_cell.angle_beta   90.00
_cell.angle_gamma   90.00
#
_symmetry.space_group_name_H-M   'P 1'
#
loop_
_entity.id
_entity.type
_entity.pdbx_description
1 polymer ?
#
loop_
_entity_poly.entity_id
_entity_poly.type
_entity_poly.pdbx_seq_one_letter_code
_entity_poly.pdbx_strand_id
1 'polypeptide(L)' 'MTISLELNEVVRLLESIPSEGLSSGSLGVIIAVFSEPEEAYEIEFCDEEGVTIAQLALRQSQFEVVK' A
#
# COMPACT_ATOMS: atom_id res chain seq x y z
N MET A 1 -7.45 17.74 12.92
CA MET A 1 -8.25 16.68 12.35
C MET A 1 -7.39 15.46 12.07
N THR A 2 -7.88 14.31 12.46
CA THR A 2 -7.13 13.07 12.27
C THR A 2 -7.55 12.45 10.95
N ILE A 3 -6.56 12.08 10.14
CA ILE A 3 -6.81 11.35 8.90
C ILE A 3 -6.62 9.88 9.22
N SER A 4 -7.67 9.09 9.06
CA SER A 4 -7.57 7.65 9.23
C SER A 4 -7.58 6.99 7.87
N LEU A 5 -6.69 6.00 7.70
CA LEU A 5 -6.64 5.19 6.49
C LEU A 5 -7.44 3.93 6.73
N GLU A 6 -8.25 3.58 5.78
CA GLU A 6 -9.21 2.49 5.95
C GLU A 6 -8.98 1.39 4.95
N LEU A 7 -9.59 0.23 5.24
CA LEU A 7 -9.58 -0.89 4.32
C LEU A 7 -10.19 -0.48 2.99
N ASN A 8 -9.70 -1.07 1.93
CA ASN A 8 -10.16 -0.87 0.55
C ASN A 8 -9.82 0.48 -0.06
N GLU A 9 -9.04 1.31 0.62
CA GLU A 9 -8.57 2.54 0.00
C GLU A 9 -7.49 2.23 -1.01
N VAL A 10 -7.53 2.93 -2.14
CA VAL A 10 -6.51 2.80 -3.18
C VAL A 10 -5.34 3.71 -2.83
N VAL A 11 -4.14 3.17 -2.92
CA VAL A 11 -2.92 3.93 -2.59
C VAL A 11 -1.93 3.87 -3.74
N ARG A 12 -1.03 4.84 -3.76
CA ARG A 12 0.06 4.92 -4.74
C ARG A 12 1.37 4.85 -3.99
N LEU A 13 2.24 3.95 -4.43
CA LEU A 13 3.57 3.80 -3.85
C LEU A 13 4.43 5.02 -4.16
N LEU A 14 5.08 5.57 -3.14
CA LEU A 14 5.90 6.79 -3.32
C LEU A 14 7.34 6.48 -3.69
N GLU A 15 7.81 5.27 -3.36
CA GLU A 15 9.20 4.89 -3.65
C GLU A 15 9.22 3.47 -4.20
N SER A 16 10.22 3.18 -5.02
CA SER A 16 10.38 1.85 -5.60
C SER A 16 10.81 0.85 -4.54
N ILE A 17 10.33 -0.39 -4.67
CA ILE A 17 10.74 -1.51 -3.83
C ILE A 17 11.20 -2.62 -4.78
N PRO A 18 12.44 -2.54 -5.27
CA PRO A 18 12.92 -3.46 -6.30
C PRO A 18 12.88 -4.93 -5.87
N SER A 19 13.07 -5.22 -4.60
CA SER A 19 13.02 -6.59 -4.10
C SER A 19 11.65 -7.22 -4.27
N GLU A 20 10.61 -6.41 -4.42
CA GLU A 20 9.24 -6.88 -4.63
C GLU A 20 8.77 -6.66 -6.06
N GLY A 21 9.65 -6.17 -6.92
CA GLY A 21 9.28 -5.88 -8.29
C GLY A 21 8.35 -4.68 -8.44
N LEU A 22 8.37 -3.76 -7.47
CA LEU A 22 7.47 -2.60 -7.45
C LEU A 22 8.21 -1.33 -7.77
N SER A 23 7.60 -0.50 -8.62
CA SER A 23 8.13 0.83 -8.97
C SER A 23 7.30 1.89 -8.27
N SER A 24 7.91 3.06 -8.04
CA SER A 24 7.16 4.19 -7.52
C SER A 24 6.02 4.50 -8.47
N GLY A 25 4.88 4.86 -7.93
CA GLY A 25 3.68 5.07 -8.73
C GLY A 25 2.78 3.85 -8.84
N SER A 26 3.23 2.68 -8.41
CA SER A 26 2.40 1.47 -8.41
C SER A 26 1.16 1.68 -7.56
N LEU A 27 0.03 1.18 -8.04
CA LEU A 27 -1.23 1.29 -7.31
C LEU A 27 -1.52 0.02 -6.55
N GLY A 28 -2.02 0.17 -5.34
CA GLY A 28 -2.40 -0.96 -4.51
C GLY A 28 -3.64 -0.63 -3.69
N VAL A 29 -4.06 -1.58 -2.88
CA VAL A 29 -5.25 -1.45 -2.05
C VAL A 29 -4.91 -1.89 -0.63
N ILE A 30 -5.38 -1.13 0.35
CA ILE A 30 -5.20 -1.48 1.76
C ILE A 30 -6.12 -2.66 2.09
N ILE A 31 -5.53 -3.78 2.51
CA ILE A 31 -6.31 -4.97 2.85
C ILE A 31 -6.27 -5.31 4.34
N ALA A 32 -5.39 -4.67 5.10
CA ALA A 32 -5.36 -4.83 6.55
C ALA A 32 -4.66 -3.63 7.17
N VAL A 33 -5.04 -3.32 8.40
CA VAL A 33 -4.44 -2.21 9.15
C VAL A 33 -3.92 -2.78 10.47
N PHE A 34 -2.67 -2.50 10.79
CA PHE A 34 -2.03 -2.96 12.02
C PHE A 34 -1.68 -1.75 12.88
N SER A 35 -1.87 -1.88 14.19
CA SER A 35 -1.50 -0.81 15.12
C SER A 35 -0.35 -1.22 16.03
N GLU A 36 -0.01 -2.50 16.07
CA GLU A 36 1.07 -3.00 16.94
C GLU A 36 1.93 -3.98 16.17
N PRO A 37 3.22 -4.06 16.43
CA PRO A 37 4.00 -3.25 17.38
C PRO A 37 4.14 -1.80 16.95
N GLU A 38 3.85 -1.49 15.68
CA GLU A 38 3.82 -0.13 15.19
C GLU A 38 2.77 -0.05 14.08
N GLU A 39 2.38 1.15 13.73
CA GLU A 39 1.39 1.39 12.71
C GLU A 39 1.90 0.95 11.34
N ALA A 40 1.15 0.09 10.68
CA ALA A 40 1.50 -0.42 9.36
C ALA A 40 0.24 -0.82 8.62
N TYR A 41 0.37 -0.93 7.31
CA TYR A 41 -0.76 -1.25 6.44
C TYR A 41 -0.36 -2.33 5.48
N GLU A 42 -1.15 -3.40 5.43
CA GLU A 42 -0.93 -4.44 4.44
C GLU A 42 -1.51 -3.98 3.13
N ILE A 43 -0.67 -3.88 2.10
CA ILE A 43 -1.07 -3.38 0.79
C ILE A 43 -0.93 -4.50 -0.23
N GLU A 44 -1.98 -4.70 -1.03
CA GLU A 44 -1.94 -5.64 -2.14
C GLU A 44 -1.78 -4.86 -3.43
N PHE A 45 -0.74 -5.18 -4.19
CA PHE A 45 -0.48 -4.55 -5.48
C PHE A 45 -0.84 -5.53 -6.59
N CYS A 46 -1.53 -5.02 -7.60
CA CYS A 46 -1.98 -5.84 -8.73
C CYS A 46 -1.47 -5.24 -10.02
N ASP A 47 -1.34 -6.10 -11.05
CA ASP A 47 -0.99 -5.62 -12.39
C ASP A 47 -2.25 -5.15 -13.11
N GLU A 48 -2.10 -4.77 -14.38
CA GLU A 48 -3.19 -4.26 -15.20
C GLU A 48 -4.31 -5.26 -15.40
N GLU A 49 -4.02 -6.54 -15.23
CA GLU A 49 -5.01 -7.60 -15.40
C GLU A 49 -5.67 -7.99 -14.09
N GLY A 50 -5.30 -7.31 -12.99
CA GLY A 50 -5.86 -7.61 -11.68
C GLY A 50 -5.19 -8.75 -10.96
N VAL A 51 -4.06 -9.24 -11.48
CA VAL A 51 -3.32 -10.32 -10.83
C VAL A 51 -2.43 -9.74 -9.74
N THR A 52 -2.50 -10.32 -8.54
CA THR A 52 -1.66 -9.88 -7.42
C THR A 52 -0.20 -10.13 -7.73
N ILE A 53 0.61 -9.07 -7.69
CA ILE A 53 2.05 -9.18 -7.94
C ILE A 53 2.87 -9.05 -6.67
N ALA A 54 2.31 -8.44 -5.63
CA ALA A 54 3.00 -8.31 -4.34
C ALA A 54 1.99 -7.97 -3.27
N GLN A 55 2.28 -8.40 -2.05
CA GLN A 55 1.47 -8.08 -0.89
C GLN A 55 2.44 -7.93 0.28
N LEU A 56 2.51 -6.73 0.85
CA LEU A 56 3.48 -6.45 1.90
C LEU A 56 2.99 -5.35 2.82
N ALA A 57 3.57 -5.30 4.02
CA ALA A 57 3.25 -4.27 5.00
C ALA A 57 4.11 -3.04 4.77
N LEU A 58 3.47 -1.89 4.70
CA LEU A 58 4.14 -0.62 4.48
C LEU A 58 3.74 0.39 5.54
N ARG A 59 4.62 1.36 5.77
CA ARG A 59 4.32 2.49 6.64
C ARG A 59 3.64 3.58 5.84
N GLN A 60 2.88 4.42 6.51
CA GLN A 60 2.16 5.50 5.87
C GLN A 60 3.06 6.44 5.06
N SER A 61 4.34 6.56 5.44
CA SER A 61 5.29 7.41 4.73
C SER A 61 5.69 6.87 3.36
N GLN A 62 5.37 5.61 3.07
CA GLN A 62 5.81 4.96 1.84
C GLN A 62 4.78 5.02 0.72
N PHE A 63 3.59 5.50 1.01
CA PHE A 63 2.53 5.58 0.01
C PHE A 63 1.64 6.78 0.27
N GLU A 64 0.77 7.08 -0.69
CA GLU A 64 -0.25 8.12 -0.52
C GLU A 64 -1.59 7.58 -0.97
N VAL A 65 -2.66 8.07 -0.36
CA VAL A 65 -4.01 7.67 -0.74
C VAL A 65 -4.39 8.40 -2.03
N VAL A 66 -4.93 7.64 -2.97
CA VAL A 66 -5.40 8.19 -4.25
C VAL A 66 -6.86 8.58 -4.09
N LYS A 67 -7.14 9.84 -4.36
CA LYS A 67 -8.49 10.37 -4.24
C LYS A 67 -9.08 10.75 -5.57
#